data_7525e5e92392db5e9450cc420fe1213f
#
_entry.id   7525e5e92392db5e9450cc420fe1213f
#
_cell.length_a   1.000
_cell.length_b   1.000
_cell.length_c   1.000
_cell.angle_alpha   90.00
_cell.angle_beta   90.00
_cell.angle_gamma   90.00
#
_symmetry.space_group_name_H-M   'P 1'
#
loop_
_entity.id
_entity.type
_entity.pdbx_description
1 polymer ?
#
loop_
_entity_poly.entity_id
_entity_poly.type
_entity_poly.pdbx_seq_one_letter_code
_entity_poly.pdbx_strand_id
1 'polypeptide(L)'
;AASPFLLAAPAAGAGTDPDQMLIEVYKDLGQRHLRDALAKADGLVTAYPTFQLGHLIRGDLLLMQTQAVDRLGAVEGTAPEALADLRQEAMARIRAITERPDASKVPRAVLQLRPDQKRVLVADARRSRLYVYENRQGELRFQQDFYISQGKLGINKAREGDQKTPLGVYYITSRLAGHRLPDFYGVGALPLSYPNEWDKLQGREGSGIWLHGTPSRNYSRPPLS
;
A
#
# COMPACT_ATOMS: atom_id res chain seq x y z
N ALA A 1 5.22 25.87 21.52
CA ALA A 1 4.05 25.01 21.57
C ALA A 1 3.83 24.43 20.17
N ALA A 2 4.30 23.21 19.94
CA ALA A 2 4.16 22.52 18.67
C ALA A 2 2.83 21.75 18.71
N SER A 3 1.87 22.15 17.89
CA SER A 3 0.62 21.41 17.66
C SER A 3 0.90 20.00 17.16
N PRO A 4 0.19 18.97 17.66
CA PRO A 4 0.33 17.62 17.17
C PRO A 4 -0.31 17.54 15.78
N PHE A 5 0.51 17.43 14.75
CA PHE A 5 0.01 17.10 13.43
C PHE A 5 -0.35 15.62 13.39
N LEU A 6 -1.64 15.31 13.46
CA LEU A 6 -2.20 14.11 12.91
C LEU A 6 -1.76 14.01 11.43
N LEU A 7 -1.23 12.84 11.03
CA LEU A 7 -1.47 12.39 9.67
C LEU A 7 -2.99 12.43 9.52
N ALA A 8 -3.52 13.38 8.77
CA ALA A 8 -4.90 13.30 8.39
C ALA A 8 -5.03 12.00 7.58
N ALA A 9 -5.59 10.98 8.25
CA ALA A 9 -6.40 10.04 7.53
C ALA A 9 -7.29 10.86 6.59
N PRO A 10 -7.65 10.37 5.39
CA PRO A 10 -8.65 11.04 4.57
C PRO A 10 -9.78 11.44 5.49
N ALA A 11 -10.25 12.68 5.37
CA ALA A 11 -11.24 13.27 6.25
C ALA A 11 -12.26 12.20 6.62
N ALA A 12 -12.46 12.00 7.91
CA ALA A 12 -13.36 11.00 8.45
C ALA A 12 -14.82 11.31 8.07
N GLY A 13 -15.16 10.94 6.83
CA GLY A 13 -16.40 10.29 6.55
C GLY A 13 -16.08 8.81 6.74
N ALA A 14 -16.85 8.08 7.52
CA ALA A 14 -16.67 6.68 7.86
C ALA A 14 -16.65 5.77 6.61
N GLY A 15 -15.61 5.87 5.80
CA GLY A 15 -15.35 5.05 4.64
C GLY A 15 -14.46 3.91 5.09
N THR A 16 -14.99 2.71 5.09
CA THR A 16 -14.23 1.47 5.26
C THR A 16 -13.08 1.46 4.27
N ASP A 17 -11.85 1.21 4.74
CA ASP A 17 -10.64 1.09 3.91
C ASP A 17 -10.93 0.26 2.65
N PRO A 18 -10.50 0.69 1.42
CA PRO A 18 -10.74 -0.07 0.19
C PRO A 18 -10.18 -1.49 0.24
N ASP A 19 -9.11 -1.74 0.99
CA ASP A 19 -8.61 -3.09 1.24
C ASP A 19 -9.66 -3.93 1.98
N GLN A 20 -10.28 -3.40 3.03
CA GLN A 20 -11.34 -4.10 3.77
C GLN A 20 -12.57 -4.36 2.90
N MET A 21 -12.99 -3.38 2.11
CA MET A 21 -14.12 -3.55 1.18
C MET A 21 -13.82 -4.66 0.16
N LEU A 22 -12.62 -4.68 -0.38
CA LEU A 22 -12.17 -5.70 -1.32
C LEU A 22 -12.18 -7.11 -0.69
N ILE A 23 -11.73 -7.22 0.55
CA ILE A 23 -11.76 -8.48 1.30
C ILE A 23 -13.18 -9.01 1.44
N GLU A 24 -14.12 -8.15 1.81
CA GLU A 24 -15.49 -8.56 1.98
C GLU A 24 -16.10 -9.07 0.66
N VAL A 25 -15.74 -8.46 -0.49
CA VAL A 25 -16.10 -8.99 -1.81
C VAL A 25 -15.54 -10.39 -2.01
N TYR A 26 -14.26 -10.62 -1.72
CA TYR A 26 -13.63 -11.94 -1.90
C TYR A 26 -14.16 -13.00 -0.92
N LYS A 27 -14.51 -12.62 0.30
CA LYS A 27 -15.15 -13.55 1.25
C LYS A 27 -16.47 -14.08 0.71
N ASP A 28 -17.35 -13.18 0.23
CA ASP A 28 -18.63 -13.57 -0.33
C ASP A 28 -18.45 -14.41 -1.60
N LEU A 29 -17.49 -14.04 -2.44
CA LEU A 29 -17.15 -14.82 -3.64
C LEU A 29 -16.69 -16.24 -3.27
N GLY A 30 -15.84 -16.38 -2.26
CA GLY A 30 -15.39 -17.68 -1.75
C GLY A 30 -16.50 -18.53 -1.16
N GLN A 31 -17.56 -17.91 -0.62
CA GLN A 31 -18.77 -18.54 -0.10
C GLN A 31 -19.84 -18.74 -1.19
N ARG A 32 -19.56 -18.37 -2.44
CA ARG A 32 -20.50 -18.40 -3.57
C ARG A 32 -21.73 -17.50 -3.41
N HIS A 33 -21.64 -16.46 -2.60
CA HIS A 33 -22.68 -15.45 -2.40
C HIS A 33 -22.53 -14.35 -3.46
N LEU A 34 -22.75 -14.66 -4.74
CA LEU A 34 -22.45 -13.78 -5.86
C LEU A 34 -23.21 -12.44 -5.82
N ARG A 35 -24.47 -12.44 -5.34
CA ARG A 35 -25.26 -11.20 -5.23
C ARG A 35 -24.68 -10.25 -4.19
N ASP A 36 -24.28 -10.77 -3.03
CA ASP A 36 -23.70 -9.99 -1.95
C ASP A 36 -22.32 -9.47 -2.34
N ALA A 37 -21.49 -10.31 -3.00
CA ALA A 37 -20.22 -9.92 -3.57
C ALA A 37 -20.37 -8.76 -4.57
N LEU A 38 -21.36 -8.84 -5.48
CA LEU A 38 -21.62 -7.77 -6.45
C LEU A 38 -22.08 -6.47 -5.76
N ALA A 39 -23.00 -6.55 -4.81
CA ALA A 39 -23.47 -5.37 -4.06
C ALA A 39 -22.30 -4.68 -3.31
N LYS A 40 -21.40 -5.46 -2.72
CA LYS A 40 -20.19 -4.91 -2.07
C LYS A 40 -19.21 -4.32 -3.09
N ALA A 41 -19.05 -4.94 -4.25
CA ALA A 41 -18.21 -4.39 -5.33
C ALA A 41 -18.79 -3.07 -5.89
N ASP A 42 -20.11 -2.95 -6.01
CA ASP A 42 -20.79 -1.69 -6.36
C ASP A 42 -20.50 -0.60 -5.31
N GLY A 43 -20.58 -0.93 -4.03
CA GLY A 43 -20.21 -0.03 -2.93
C GLY A 43 -18.74 0.40 -3.00
N LEU A 44 -17.84 -0.54 -3.30
CA LEU A 44 -16.40 -0.25 -3.45
C LEU A 44 -16.12 0.74 -4.57
N VAL A 45 -16.65 0.54 -5.77
CA VAL A 45 -16.41 1.43 -6.91
C VAL A 45 -17.14 2.77 -6.77
N THR A 46 -18.21 2.83 -6.01
CA THR A 46 -18.89 4.08 -5.65
C THR A 46 -18.04 4.90 -4.67
N ALA A 47 -17.48 4.26 -3.64
CA ALA A 47 -16.63 4.92 -2.65
C ALA A 47 -15.25 5.30 -3.22
N TYR A 48 -14.72 4.50 -4.13
CA TYR A 48 -13.40 4.65 -4.75
C TYR A 48 -13.45 4.56 -6.28
N PRO A 49 -13.97 5.60 -6.97
CA PRO A 49 -14.20 5.55 -8.42
C PRO A 49 -12.94 5.38 -9.28
N THR A 50 -11.77 5.71 -8.73
CA THR A 50 -10.47 5.57 -9.42
C THR A 50 -9.75 4.25 -9.09
N PHE A 51 -10.39 3.36 -8.33
CA PHE A 51 -9.82 2.07 -7.98
C PHE A 51 -10.07 1.03 -9.07
N GLN A 52 -9.15 0.94 -10.02
CA GLN A 52 -9.28 0.07 -11.21
C GLN A 52 -9.51 -1.39 -10.86
N LEU A 53 -8.84 -1.90 -9.81
CA LEU A 53 -9.04 -3.28 -9.35
C LEU A 53 -10.48 -3.53 -8.90
N GLY A 54 -11.12 -2.56 -8.24
CA GLY A 54 -12.53 -2.65 -7.87
C GLY A 54 -13.45 -2.78 -9.11
N HIS A 55 -13.18 -1.99 -10.15
CA HIS A 55 -13.92 -2.07 -11.41
C HIS A 55 -13.71 -3.41 -12.13
N LEU A 56 -12.48 -3.94 -12.12
CA LEU A 56 -12.18 -5.24 -12.72
C LEU A 56 -12.97 -6.36 -12.05
N ILE A 57 -12.95 -6.41 -10.73
CA ILE A 57 -13.69 -7.43 -9.94
C ILE A 57 -15.19 -7.31 -10.15
N ARG A 58 -15.70 -6.08 -10.16
CA ARG A 58 -17.11 -5.82 -10.47
C ARG A 58 -17.49 -6.34 -11.86
N GLY A 59 -16.64 -6.11 -12.86
CA GLY A 59 -16.84 -6.62 -14.22
C GLY A 59 -16.88 -8.16 -14.26
N ASP A 60 -15.96 -8.84 -13.59
CA ASP A 60 -15.94 -10.29 -13.48
C ASP A 60 -17.20 -10.84 -12.78
N LEU A 61 -17.67 -10.20 -11.69
CA LEU A 61 -18.89 -10.58 -10.99
C LEU A 61 -20.15 -10.43 -11.85
N LEU A 62 -20.21 -9.39 -12.68
CA LEU A 62 -21.27 -9.22 -13.66
C LEU A 62 -21.22 -10.32 -14.73
N LEU A 63 -20.02 -10.66 -15.21
CA LEU A 63 -19.83 -11.70 -16.20
C LEU A 63 -20.24 -13.09 -15.66
N MET A 64 -19.96 -13.35 -14.37
CA MET A 64 -20.34 -14.59 -13.66
C MET A 64 -21.85 -14.82 -13.63
N GLN A 65 -22.69 -13.82 -13.88
CA GLN A 65 -24.13 -14.00 -13.97
C GLN A 65 -24.57 -14.72 -15.25
N THR A 66 -23.75 -14.69 -16.28
CA THR A 66 -24.08 -15.23 -17.62
C THR A 66 -23.18 -16.38 -18.04
N GLN A 67 -21.98 -16.46 -17.50
CA GLN A 67 -21.01 -17.51 -17.85
C GLN A 67 -20.05 -17.82 -16.71
N ALA A 68 -19.37 -18.97 -16.79
CA ALA A 68 -18.34 -19.33 -15.84
C ALA A 68 -17.09 -18.43 -16.03
N VAL A 69 -16.55 -17.93 -14.93
CA VAL A 69 -15.31 -17.14 -14.87
C VAL A 69 -14.30 -17.92 -14.05
N ASP A 70 -13.19 -18.28 -14.64
CA ASP A 70 -12.13 -19.11 -14.06
C ASP A 70 -10.89 -18.30 -13.61
N ARG A 71 -10.83 -17.02 -13.97
CA ARG A 71 -9.69 -16.14 -13.67
C ARG A 71 -10.12 -14.68 -13.53
N LEU A 72 -9.43 -13.95 -12.68
CA LEU A 72 -9.61 -12.50 -12.52
C LEU A 72 -9.31 -11.78 -13.84
N GLY A 73 -10.19 -10.86 -14.24
CA GLY A 73 -10.08 -10.09 -15.47
C GLY A 73 -10.42 -10.94 -16.71
N ALA A 74 -11.51 -11.69 -16.64
CA ALA A 74 -12.04 -12.43 -17.78
C ALA A 74 -12.80 -11.53 -18.77
N VAL A 75 -13.12 -10.29 -18.37
CA VAL A 75 -13.77 -9.31 -19.25
C VAL A 75 -12.84 -8.92 -20.39
N GLU A 76 -13.34 -9.01 -21.63
CA GLU A 76 -12.59 -8.64 -22.83
C GLU A 76 -12.29 -7.15 -22.89
N GLY A 77 -11.21 -6.78 -23.60
CA GLY A 77 -10.86 -5.39 -23.89
C GLY A 77 -9.81 -4.75 -22.97
N THR A 78 -9.37 -5.43 -21.92
CA THR A 78 -8.25 -4.93 -21.08
C THR A 78 -6.91 -5.34 -21.68
N ALA A 79 -5.98 -4.39 -21.81
CA ALA A 79 -4.61 -4.68 -22.27
C ALA A 79 -3.96 -5.75 -21.37
N PRO A 80 -3.30 -6.79 -21.94
CA PRO A 80 -2.74 -7.91 -21.16
C PRO A 80 -1.77 -7.49 -20.05
N GLU A 81 -0.96 -6.45 -20.30
CA GLU A 81 0.01 -5.92 -19.33
C GLU A 81 -0.70 -5.25 -18.14
N ALA A 82 -1.69 -4.38 -18.40
CA ALA A 82 -2.47 -3.75 -17.36
C ALA A 82 -3.25 -4.77 -16.53
N LEU A 83 -3.73 -5.85 -17.16
CA LEU A 83 -4.39 -6.94 -16.48
C LEU A 83 -3.41 -7.74 -15.60
N ALA A 84 -2.18 -7.95 -16.06
CA ALA A 84 -1.14 -8.60 -15.25
C ALA A 84 -0.83 -7.79 -13.98
N ASP A 85 -0.70 -6.47 -14.11
CA ASP A 85 -0.48 -5.56 -12.99
C ASP A 85 -1.63 -5.59 -11.97
N LEU A 86 -2.88 -5.55 -12.44
CA LEU A 86 -4.06 -5.64 -11.57
C LEU A 86 -4.16 -7.00 -10.86
N ARG A 87 -3.78 -8.09 -11.53
CA ARG A 87 -3.71 -9.43 -10.91
C ARG A 87 -2.64 -9.49 -9.82
N GLN A 88 -1.47 -8.93 -10.06
CA GLN A 88 -0.41 -8.86 -9.06
C GLN A 88 -0.84 -8.03 -7.85
N GLU A 89 -1.48 -6.89 -8.08
CA GLU A 89 -2.04 -6.06 -7.01
C GLU A 89 -3.08 -6.82 -6.18
N ALA A 90 -4.04 -7.49 -6.84
CA ALA A 90 -5.06 -8.29 -6.17
C ALA A 90 -4.44 -9.37 -5.28
N MET A 91 -3.48 -10.12 -5.81
CA MET A 91 -2.78 -11.17 -5.08
C MET A 91 -2.01 -10.62 -3.88
N ALA A 92 -1.34 -9.48 -4.02
CA ALA A 92 -0.60 -8.85 -2.93
C ALA A 92 -1.53 -8.34 -1.82
N ARG A 93 -2.67 -7.73 -2.19
CA ARG A 93 -3.67 -7.26 -1.22
C ARG A 93 -4.32 -8.41 -0.46
N ILE A 94 -4.71 -9.48 -1.14
CA ILE A 94 -5.30 -10.69 -0.51
C ILE A 94 -4.28 -11.35 0.41
N ARG A 95 -3.04 -11.54 -0.05
CA ARG A 95 -1.98 -12.15 0.76
C ARG A 95 -1.70 -11.36 2.03
N ALA A 96 -1.71 -10.04 1.95
CA ALA A 96 -1.48 -9.17 3.10
C ALA A 96 -2.51 -9.39 4.22
N ILE A 97 -3.70 -9.86 3.89
CA ILE A 97 -4.77 -10.15 4.85
C ILE A 97 -4.64 -11.54 5.43
N THR A 98 -4.41 -12.53 4.57
CA THR A 98 -4.28 -13.94 4.97
C THR A 98 -2.98 -14.22 5.73
N GLU A 99 -1.92 -13.45 5.44
CA GLU A 99 -0.60 -13.55 6.06
C GLU A 99 -0.30 -12.39 7.04
N ARG A 100 -1.32 -11.80 7.64
CA ARG A 100 -1.14 -10.66 8.54
C ARG A 100 -0.25 -11.03 9.72
N PRO A 101 0.81 -10.26 10.02
CA PRO A 101 1.63 -10.49 11.20
C PRO A 101 0.79 -10.40 12.47
N ASP A 102 1.14 -11.20 13.47
CA ASP A 102 0.55 -11.12 14.79
C ASP A 102 0.78 -9.73 15.39
N ALA A 103 -0.29 -8.99 15.65
CA ALA A 103 -0.25 -7.62 16.15
C ALA A 103 0.37 -7.52 17.56
N SER A 104 0.43 -8.63 18.31
CA SER A 104 1.09 -8.71 19.62
C SER A 104 2.61 -8.79 19.52
N LYS A 105 3.16 -9.07 18.34
CA LYS A 105 4.60 -9.25 18.12
C LYS A 105 5.24 -7.98 17.58
N VAL A 106 6.43 -7.69 18.11
CA VAL A 106 7.27 -6.60 17.63
C VAL A 106 8.08 -7.07 16.42
N PRO A 107 8.21 -6.25 15.36
CA PRO A 107 9.07 -6.57 14.23
C PRO A 107 10.51 -6.81 14.67
N ARG A 108 11.09 -7.94 14.27
CA ARG A 108 12.45 -8.33 14.65
C ARG A 108 13.53 -7.30 14.32
N ALA A 109 13.28 -6.46 13.32
CA ALA A 109 14.19 -5.39 12.92
C ALA A 109 14.23 -4.22 13.90
N VAL A 110 13.27 -4.12 14.83
CA VAL A 110 13.21 -3.05 15.84
C VAL A 110 13.72 -3.60 17.15
N LEU A 111 14.99 -3.33 17.45
CA LEU A 111 15.63 -3.82 18.68
C LEU A 111 15.38 -2.90 19.87
N GLN A 112 15.48 -1.59 19.64
CA GLN A 112 15.32 -0.56 20.68
C GLN A 112 14.88 0.76 20.06
N LEU A 113 14.06 1.50 20.77
CA LEU A 113 13.62 2.84 20.40
C LEU A 113 13.96 3.83 21.50
N ARG A 114 14.33 5.03 21.09
CA ARG A 114 14.47 6.15 22.01
C ARG A 114 13.09 6.69 22.42
N PRO A 115 12.94 7.28 23.58
CA PRO A 115 11.66 7.82 24.07
C PRO A 115 11.09 8.94 23.18
N ASP A 116 11.95 9.66 22.44
CA ASP A 116 11.57 10.73 21.52
C ASP A 116 11.03 10.22 20.17
N GLN A 117 11.31 8.98 19.81
CA GLN A 117 10.82 8.33 18.59
C GLN A 117 9.39 7.84 18.81
N LYS A 118 8.41 8.69 18.52
CA LYS A 118 6.99 8.42 18.78
C LYS A 118 6.37 7.37 17.89
N ARG A 119 6.88 7.20 16.69
CA ARG A 119 6.35 6.26 15.69
C ARG A 119 7.47 5.56 14.94
N VAL A 120 7.17 4.32 14.54
CA VAL A 120 8.00 3.52 13.64
C VAL A 120 7.15 3.03 12.49
N LEU A 121 7.68 3.18 11.29
CA LEU A 121 7.12 2.63 10.06
C LEU A 121 7.96 1.43 9.64
N VAL A 122 7.32 0.30 9.40
CA VAL A 122 7.99 -0.92 8.92
C VAL A 122 7.44 -1.26 7.55
N ALA A 123 8.25 -1.01 6.51
CA ALA A 123 7.93 -1.39 5.14
C ALA A 123 8.36 -2.83 4.89
N ASP A 124 7.39 -3.72 4.72
CA ASP A 124 7.61 -5.11 4.32
C ASP A 124 7.42 -5.23 2.80
N ALA A 125 8.54 -5.19 2.08
CA ALA A 125 8.57 -5.29 0.62
C ALA A 125 7.97 -6.61 0.11
N ARG A 126 8.14 -7.70 0.85
CA ARG A 126 7.61 -9.02 0.45
C ARG A 126 6.09 -9.08 0.50
N ARG A 127 5.51 -8.42 1.50
CA ARG A 127 4.05 -8.38 1.69
C ARG A 127 3.39 -7.18 1.03
N SER A 128 4.17 -6.24 0.48
CA SER A 128 3.68 -4.94 -0.02
C SER A 128 2.85 -4.20 1.04
N ARG A 129 3.36 -4.17 2.28
CA ARG A 129 2.67 -3.51 3.40
C ARG A 129 3.61 -2.57 4.17
N LEU A 130 3.04 -1.46 4.59
CA LEU A 130 3.64 -0.50 5.51
C LEU A 130 2.88 -0.58 6.83
N TYR A 131 3.53 -1.10 7.86
CA TYR A 131 2.98 -1.18 9.20
C TYR A 131 3.36 0.06 9.99
N VAL A 132 2.40 0.63 10.71
CA VAL A 132 2.59 1.79 11.58
C VAL A 132 2.51 1.34 13.03
N TYR A 133 3.56 1.60 13.79
CA TYR A 133 3.62 1.35 15.22
C TYR A 133 3.77 2.65 15.98
N GLU A 134 3.11 2.76 17.13
CA GLU A 134 3.31 3.80 18.11
C GLU A 134 4.28 3.30 19.20
N ASN A 135 5.23 4.15 19.58
CA ASN A 135 6.12 3.89 20.71
C ASN A 135 5.50 4.50 21.98
N ARG A 136 5.07 3.66 22.89
CA ARG A 136 4.61 4.04 24.23
C ARG A 136 5.65 3.64 25.24
N GLN A 137 6.56 4.55 25.57
CA GLN A 137 7.60 4.36 26.60
C GLN A 137 8.51 3.13 26.35
N GLY A 138 8.85 2.87 25.07
CA GLY A 138 9.66 1.73 24.67
C GLY A 138 8.85 0.51 24.22
N GLU A 139 7.55 0.47 24.52
CA GLU A 139 6.64 -0.57 24.04
C GLU A 139 6.05 -0.17 22.67
N LEU A 140 6.27 -1.01 21.66
CA LEU A 140 5.69 -0.82 20.33
C LEU A 140 4.27 -1.39 20.29
N ARG A 141 3.33 -0.54 19.87
CA ARG A 141 1.93 -0.92 19.65
C ARG A 141 1.56 -0.74 18.20
N PHE A 142 1.10 -1.81 17.57
CA PHE A 142 0.55 -1.77 16.22
C PHE A 142 -0.65 -0.82 16.18
N GLN A 143 -0.69 0.06 15.18
CA GLN A 143 -1.78 1.00 14.96
C GLN A 143 -2.61 0.63 13.73
N GLN A 144 -1.94 0.56 12.60
CA GLN A 144 -2.59 0.29 11.30
C GLN A 144 -1.55 -0.11 10.27
N ASP A 145 -2.00 -0.58 9.12
CA ASP A 145 -1.15 -0.90 7.99
C ASP A 145 -1.77 -0.42 6.68
N PHE A 146 -0.92 -0.22 5.68
CA PHE A 146 -1.30 0.26 4.36
C PHE A 146 -0.70 -0.64 3.29
N TYR A 147 -1.41 -0.84 2.19
CA TYR A 147 -0.81 -1.37 0.97
C TYR A 147 0.21 -0.37 0.42
N ILE A 148 1.37 -0.87 0.01
CA ILE A 148 2.40 -0.08 -0.66
C ILE A 148 2.92 -0.79 -1.90
N SER A 149 3.31 0.00 -2.90
CA SER A 149 4.18 -0.45 -3.99
C SER A 149 5.63 -0.06 -3.71
N GLN A 150 6.55 -0.69 -4.43
CA GLN A 150 7.98 -0.46 -4.33
C GLN A 150 8.59 -0.32 -5.72
N GLY A 151 9.87 0.01 -5.81
CA GLY A 151 10.54 0.23 -7.07
C GLY A 151 10.32 -0.88 -8.09
N LYS A 152 10.16 -0.52 -9.37
CA LYS A 152 9.80 -1.41 -10.47
C LYS A 152 10.71 -2.64 -10.60
N LEU A 153 12.00 -2.49 -10.29
CA LEU A 153 12.98 -3.59 -10.29
C LEU A 153 13.24 -4.17 -8.88
N GLY A 154 12.28 -3.97 -7.93
CA GLY A 154 12.28 -4.59 -6.61
C GLY A 154 13.13 -3.84 -5.58
N ILE A 155 13.88 -4.59 -4.80
CA ILE A 155 14.66 -4.12 -3.64
C ILE A 155 16.17 -4.16 -3.90
N ASN A 156 16.97 -3.80 -2.88
CA ASN A 156 18.44 -3.73 -2.93
C ASN A 156 18.95 -2.63 -3.87
N LYS A 157 18.44 -1.41 -3.68
CA LYS A 157 18.96 -0.24 -4.37
C LYS A 157 20.46 -0.09 -4.13
N ALA A 158 21.22 0.12 -5.23
CA ALA A 158 22.67 0.29 -5.19
C ALA A 158 23.12 1.62 -5.80
N ARG A 159 22.44 2.12 -6.83
CA ARG A 159 22.82 3.34 -7.55
C ARG A 159 21.61 4.14 -8.01
N GLU A 160 21.82 5.38 -8.34
CA GLU A 160 20.77 6.25 -8.87
C GLU A 160 20.17 5.68 -10.16
N GLY A 161 18.87 5.84 -10.34
CA GLY A 161 18.15 5.37 -11.54
C GLY A 161 17.94 3.85 -11.66
N ASP A 162 18.37 3.03 -10.69
CA ASP A 162 18.21 1.57 -10.75
C ASP A 162 16.80 1.06 -10.52
N GLN A 163 15.84 1.97 -10.32
CA GLN A 163 14.41 1.68 -10.12
C GLN A 163 14.14 0.70 -8.96
N LYS A 164 15.00 0.67 -7.96
CA LYS A 164 14.91 -0.20 -6.81
C LYS A 164 14.64 0.58 -5.52
N THR A 165 14.02 -0.10 -4.57
CA THR A 165 13.82 0.40 -3.22
C THR A 165 14.98 -0.04 -2.31
N PRO A 166 15.57 0.85 -1.53
CA PRO A 166 16.63 0.48 -0.60
C PRO A 166 16.09 -0.35 0.56
N LEU A 167 16.96 -1.20 1.14
CA LEU A 167 16.72 -1.90 2.40
C LEU A 167 17.62 -1.28 3.47
N GLY A 168 17.02 -0.83 4.56
CA GLY A 168 17.76 -0.22 5.64
C GLY A 168 16.87 0.49 6.64
N VAL A 169 17.49 1.20 7.57
CA VAL A 169 16.82 2.06 8.55
C VAL A 169 17.03 3.51 8.14
N TYR A 170 15.94 4.21 7.93
CA TYR A 170 15.94 5.60 7.44
C TYR A 170 15.07 6.47 8.33
N TYR A 171 15.36 7.75 8.37
CA TYR A 171 14.55 8.75 9.04
C TYR A 171 13.74 9.52 8.01
N ILE A 172 12.53 9.91 8.37
CA ILE A 172 11.76 10.89 7.62
C ILE A 172 12.40 12.26 7.86
N THR A 173 12.91 12.89 6.81
CA THR A 173 13.66 14.15 6.91
C THR A 173 12.76 15.37 6.86
N SER A 174 11.61 15.25 6.20
CA SER A 174 10.64 16.33 6.07
C SER A 174 9.26 15.80 5.70
N ARG A 175 8.27 16.70 5.67
CA ARG A 175 6.93 16.43 5.17
C ARG A 175 6.59 17.44 4.09
N LEU A 176 6.27 16.94 2.92
CA LEU A 176 5.88 17.73 1.76
C LEU A 176 4.39 17.56 1.50
N ALA A 177 3.65 18.66 1.52
CA ALA A 177 2.21 18.64 1.26
C ALA A 177 1.93 18.49 -0.24
N GLY A 178 0.93 17.67 -0.62
CA GLY A 178 0.62 17.34 -2.00
C GLY A 178 0.32 18.55 -2.89
N HIS A 179 -0.32 19.60 -2.36
CA HIS A 179 -0.61 20.83 -3.12
C HIS A 179 0.65 21.58 -3.60
N ARG A 180 1.83 21.22 -3.09
CA ARG A 180 3.14 21.75 -3.50
C ARG A 180 3.92 20.81 -4.40
N LEU A 181 3.35 19.68 -4.75
CA LEU A 181 3.98 18.62 -5.51
C LEU A 181 3.15 18.29 -6.76
N PRO A 182 3.78 17.72 -7.80
CA PRO A 182 3.04 17.11 -8.89
C PRO A 182 2.04 16.05 -8.39
N ASP A 183 0.91 15.87 -9.08
CA ASP A 183 -0.14 14.89 -8.73
C ASP A 183 0.38 13.44 -8.57
N PHE A 184 1.50 13.13 -9.20
CA PHE A 184 2.21 11.85 -9.03
C PHE A 184 2.44 11.47 -7.56
N TYR A 185 2.64 12.45 -6.69
CA TYR A 185 2.88 12.24 -5.25
C TYR A 185 1.59 12.22 -4.41
N GLY A 186 0.43 12.38 -5.03
CA GLY A 186 -0.87 12.35 -4.38
C GLY A 186 -1.00 13.37 -3.24
N VAL A 187 -1.45 12.93 -2.07
CA VAL A 187 -1.70 13.79 -0.90
C VAL A 187 -0.42 14.37 -0.26
N GLY A 188 0.74 13.87 -0.65
CA GLY A 188 2.02 14.36 -0.13
C GLY A 188 3.13 13.31 -0.13
N ALA A 189 4.29 13.72 0.34
CA ALA A 189 5.47 12.89 0.39
C ALA A 189 6.27 13.07 1.70
N LEU A 190 6.94 12.00 2.10
CA LEU A 190 7.85 11.90 3.24
C LEU A 190 9.23 11.48 2.71
N PRO A 191 10.12 12.44 2.42
CA PRO A 191 11.48 12.13 2.03
C PRO A 191 12.23 11.37 3.13
N LEU A 192 13.04 10.40 2.72
CA LEU A 192 13.84 9.56 3.61
C LEU A 192 15.33 9.92 3.56
N SER A 193 16.04 9.64 4.64
CA SER A 193 17.48 9.88 4.79
C SER A 193 18.36 8.86 4.05
N TYR A 194 17.94 8.49 2.83
CA TYR A 194 18.75 7.63 1.96
C TYR A 194 19.75 8.49 1.14
N PRO A 195 21.01 8.06 0.94
CA PRO A 195 21.68 6.93 1.58
C PRO A 195 22.07 7.25 3.04
N ASN A 196 21.90 6.27 3.93
CA ASN A 196 22.40 6.37 5.30
C ASN A 196 23.92 6.06 5.35
N GLU A 197 24.55 6.15 6.53
CA GLU A 197 25.98 5.91 6.66
C GLU A 197 26.40 4.49 6.24
N TRP A 198 25.54 3.48 6.52
CA TRP A 198 25.82 2.12 6.07
C TRP A 198 25.75 1.99 4.55
N ASP A 199 24.78 2.62 3.92
CA ASP A 199 24.68 2.64 2.46
C ASP A 199 25.92 3.24 1.81
N LYS A 200 26.42 4.36 2.35
CA LYS A 200 27.64 5.03 1.89
C LYS A 200 28.86 4.13 2.04
N LEU A 201 29.01 3.45 3.17
CA LEU A 201 30.10 2.49 3.40
C LEU A 201 30.06 1.32 2.40
N GLN A 202 28.87 0.93 1.93
CA GLN A 202 28.68 -0.09 0.90
C GLN A 202 28.82 0.46 -0.53
N GLY A 203 29.21 1.72 -0.69
CA GLY A 203 29.29 2.36 -2.01
C GLY A 203 27.95 2.55 -2.70
N ARG A 204 26.85 2.54 -1.95
CA ARG A 204 25.52 2.82 -2.49
C ARG A 204 25.32 4.33 -2.60
N GLU A 205 24.70 4.73 -3.67
CA GLU A 205 24.50 6.14 -3.99
C GLU A 205 23.09 6.43 -4.52
N GLY A 206 22.82 7.71 -4.79
CA GLY A 206 21.56 8.21 -5.29
C GLY A 206 20.80 9.02 -4.25
N SER A 207 19.61 9.44 -4.60
CA SER A 207 18.74 10.31 -3.79
C SER A 207 17.26 10.07 -4.10
N GLY A 208 16.38 10.89 -3.53
CA GLY A 208 14.97 10.93 -3.93
C GLY A 208 14.15 9.70 -3.51
N ILE A 209 14.54 9.02 -2.45
CA ILE A 209 13.71 7.94 -1.88
C ILE A 209 12.68 8.55 -0.94
N TRP A 210 11.44 8.45 -1.35
CA TRP A 210 10.30 9.06 -0.65
C TRP A 210 9.19 8.04 -0.45
N LEU A 211 8.55 8.10 0.70
CA LEU A 211 7.25 7.48 0.90
C LEU A 211 6.18 8.52 0.53
N HIS A 212 5.35 8.23 -0.45
CA HIS A 212 4.39 9.21 -0.97
C HIS A 212 3.03 8.59 -1.27
N GLY A 213 2.03 9.44 -1.45
CA GLY A 213 0.69 9.02 -1.86
C GLY A 213 0.64 8.55 -3.32
N THR A 214 -0.52 8.03 -3.72
CA THR A 214 -0.80 7.68 -5.11
C THR A 214 -1.44 8.86 -5.85
N PRO A 215 -1.28 8.98 -7.18
CA PRO A 215 -1.97 9.99 -7.97
C PRO A 215 -3.48 9.96 -7.75
N SER A 216 -4.11 11.13 -7.75
CA SER A 216 -5.54 11.26 -7.50
C SER A 216 -6.41 10.52 -8.53
N ARG A 217 -5.90 10.37 -9.76
CA ARG A 217 -6.59 9.72 -10.88
C ARG A 217 -6.43 8.22 -10.95
N ASN A 218 -5.55 7.63 -10.16
CA ASN A 218 -5.31 6.20 -10.18
C ASN A 218 -4.90 5.67 -8.80
N TYR A 219 -5.85 5.06 -8.13
CA TYR A 219 -5.63 4.44 -6.82
C TYR A 219 -4.95 3.07 -6.91
N SER A 220 -5.11 2.36 -8.02
CA SER A 220 -4.48 1.04 -8.26
C SER A 220 -2.99 1.18 -8.59
N ARG A 221 -2.19 0.35 -7.94
CA ARG A 221 -0.75 0.22 -8.19
C ARG A 221 -0.32 -1.22 -8.02
N PRO A 222 0.45 -1.80 -8.97
CA PRO A 222 1.05 -3.11 -8.76
C PRO A 222 2.10 -3.05 -7.62
N PRO A 223 2.48 -4.20 -7.04
CA PRO A 223 3.50 -4.25 -5.97
C PRO A 223 4.85 -3.68 -6.41
N LEU A 224 5.17 -3.79 -7.68
CA LEU A 224 6.37 -3.23 -8.33
C LEU A 224 5.94 -2.14 -9.34
N SER A 225 6.32 -0.88 -9.08
CA SER A 225 5.90 0.25 -9.93
C SER A 225 6.93 1.39 -9.94
#